data_3d84afd55c29741219980f329e859c61
#
_entry.id   3d84afd55c29741219980f329e859c61
#
_cell.length_a   1.000
_cell.length_b   1.000
_cell.length_c   1.000
_cell.angle_alpha   90.00
_cell.angle_beta   90.00
_cell.angle_gamma   90.00
#
_symmetry.space_group_name_H-M   'P 1'
#
loop_
_entity.id
_entity.type
_entity.pdbx_description
1 polymer ?
#
loop_
_entity_poly.entity_id
_entity_poly.type
_entity_poly.pdbx_seq_one_letter_code
_entity_poly.pdbx_strand_id
1 'polypeptide(L)'
;MTVRDPKHFVTNSKTSSEVGCKAQSVLRALRLTVLFTVLASAPALAEDANNAGTVPAATVSMDHNTFIPSEITVVPGTTVTWVNKEAMPHTVVDLNKGFRSKTLAKDASFSFTFATAGDFDYLCSIHPNMKGKVIVKPAS
;
A
#
# COMPACT_ATOMS: atom_id res chain seq x y z
N MET A 1 10.37 38.40 -39.19
CA MET A 1 9.95 39.40 -38.19
C MET A 1 9.73 38.64 -36.89
N THR A 2 10.71 38.77 -36.05
CA THR A 2 10.75 39.20 -34.64
C THR A 2 10.28 38.12 -33.67
N VAL A 3 11.17 37.26 -33.20
CA VAL A 3 11.92 37.15 -31.93
C VAL A 3 11.23 37.84 -30.74
N ARG A 4 10.89 37.05 -29.73
CA ARG A 4 11.10 37.40 -28.31
C ARG A 4 10.94 36.19 -27.40
N ASP A 5 12.09 35.70 -26.96
CA ASP A 5 12.30 35.11 -25.64
C ASP A 5 12.33 36.25 -24.59
N PRO A 6 11.87 36.06 -23.38
CA PRO A 6 12.84 36.09 -22.29
C PRO A 6 12.61 35.13 -21.13
N LYS A 7 13.71 34.54 -20.77
CA LYS A 7 14.14 34.06 -19.47
C LYS A 7 13.58 34.91 -18.30
N HIS A 8 13.06 34.24 -17.27
CA HIS A 8 13.16 34.72 -15.92
C HIS A 8 13.47 33.56 -14.97
N PHE A 9 14.71 33.47 -14.72
CA PHE A 9 15.49 32.99 -13.61
C PHE A 9 15.07 33.74 -12.32
N VAL A 10 14.60 33.03 -11.32
CA VAL A 10 14.58 33.50 -9.94
C VAL A 10 15.12 32.42 -9.03
N THR A 11 16.37 32.59 -8.66
CA THR A 11 17.03 32.03 -7.49
C THR A 11 16.56 32.76 -6.23
N ASN A 12 16.24 32.06 -5.18
CA ASN A 12 16.50 32.53 -3.81
C ASN A 12 16.45 31.32 -2.87
N SER A 13 17.60 30.94 -2.38
CA SER A 13 18.37 31.32 -1.21
C SER A 13 17.80 30.73 0.10
N LYS A 14 18.55 29.76 0.55
CA LYS A 14 19.19 29.61 1.87
C LYS A 14 18.50 30.29 3.04
N THR A 15 18.11 29.52 4.04
CA THR A 15 18.36 29.93 5.42
C THR A 15 18.65 28.71 6.29
N SER A 16 19.90 28.60 6.63
CA SER A 16 20.41 27.85 7.78
C SER A 16 19.92 28.50 9.07
N SER A 17 19.55 27.70 10.02
CA SER A 17 19.54 28.09 11.43
C SER A 17 20.06 26.94 12.26
N GLU A 18 21.36 26.94 12.42
CA GLU A 18 22.04 26.34 13.57
C GLU A 18 21.77 27.22 14.80
N VAL A 19 21.31 26.65 15.85
CA VAL A 19 21.50 27.11 17.25
C VAL A 19 21.20 25.86 18.09
N GLY A 20 22.04 25.32 18.88
CA GLY A 20 23.08 25.86 19.71
C GLY A 20 23.18 24.88 20.85
N CYS A 21 24.28 24.19 20.91
CA CYS A 21 24.74 23.36 22.01
C CYS A 21 24.88 24.22 23.27
N LYS A 22 24.21 23.87 24.36
CA LYS A 22 24.64 24.31 25.70
C LYS A 22 24.64 23.16 26.66
N ALA A 23 25.86 22.64 26.82
CA ALA A 23 26.26 21.91 27.99
C ALA A 23 26.11 22.80 29.25
N GLN A 24 25.50 22.28 30.27
CA GLN A 24 25.72 22.76 31.64
C GLN A 24 25.89 21.57 32.57
N SER A 25 27.14 21.32 32.86
CA SER A 25 27.59 20.64 34.06
C SER A 25 27.30 21.48 35.28
N VAL A 26 26.70 20.98 36.32
CA VAL A 26 27.01 21.31 37.71
C VAL A 26 26.59 20.15 38.63
N LEU A 27 27.54 19.50 39.08
CA LEU A 27 27.99 19.05 40.41
C LEU A 27 27.00 19.13 41.58
N ARG A 28 27.04 17.99 42.28
CA ARG A 28 26.91 17.81 43.76
C ARG A 28 25.51 17.76 44.34
N ALA A 29 25.11 16.57 44.80
CA ALA A 29 25.12 16.31 46.23
C ALA A 29 24.81 14.85 46.53
N LEU A 30 25.73 14.24 47.21
CA LEU A 30 25.69 13.00 47.95
C LEU A 30 24.58 13.08 49.02
N ARG A 31 23.57 12.22 48.97
CA ARG A 31 22.85 11.77 50.17
C ARG A 31 22.43 10.33 50.02
N LEU A 32 23.12 9.53 50.80
CA LEU A 32 22.84 8.20 51.26
C LEU A 32 21.42 8.17 51.89
N THR A 33 20.57 7.25 51.59
CA THR A 33 19.86 6.39 52.51
C THR A 33 18.64 5.70 51.85
N VAL A 34 18.59 4.44 52.21
CA VAL A 34 17.44 3.56 52.43
C VAL A 34 16.89 2.80 51.25
N LEU A 35 17.39 1.62 51.19
CA LEU A 35 16.83 0.31 50.84
C LEU A 35 15.31 0.25 51.02
N PHE A 36 14.55 0.19 49.93
CA PHE A 36 13.22 -0.38 49.93
C PHE A 36 13.04 -1.19 48.67
N THR A 37 13.34 -2.50 48.81
CA THR A 37 13.04 -3.50 47.82
C THR A 37 11.53 -3.74 47.82
N VAL A 38 10.80 -3.11 46.93
CA VAL A 38 9.48 -3.60 46.53
C VAL A 38 9.61 -4.23 45.18
N LEU A 39 9.68 -5.55 45.20
CA LEU A 39 9.57 -6.38 44.02
C LEU A 39 8.11 -6.37 43.57
N ALA A 40 7.75 -5.35 42.82
CA ALA A 40 6.50 -5.30 42.07
C ALA A 40 6.75 -5.93 40.70
N SER A 41 6.52 -7.22 40.58
CA SER A 41 6.34 -7.92 39.30
C SER A 41 5.07 -7.41 38.67
N ALA A 42 5.20 -6.38 37.82
CA ALA A 42 4.18 -6.03 36.88
C ALA A 42 4.14 -7.08 35.77
N PRO A 43 2.98 -7.69 35.47
CA PRO A 43 2.86 -8.46 34.24
C PRO A 43 3.04 -7.49 33.07
N ALA A 44 4.08 -7.70 32.30
CA ALA A 44 4.21 -7.08 31.00
C ALA A 44 3.05 -7.61 30.14
N LEU A 45 2.00 -6.82 30.03
CA LEU A 45 1.07 -6.96 28.92
C LEU A 45 1.90 -6.61 27.69
N ALA A 46 2.37 -7.64 26.99
CA ALA A 46 2.84 -7.49 25.64
C ALA A 46 1.60 -7.08 24.82
N GLU A 47 1.39 -5.79 24.67
CA GLU A 47 0.50 -5.27 23.64
C GLU A 47 1.14 -5.64 22.32
N ASP A 48 0.46 -6.52 21.59
CA ASP A 48 0.73 -6.82 20.18
C ASP A 48 0.63 -5.52 19.38
N ALA A 49 1.71 -4.74 19.35
CA ALA A 49 1.84 -3.53 18.55
C ALA A 49 2.05 -3.86 17.07
N ASN A 50 1.45 -4.95 16.57
CA ASN A 50 1.52 -5.34 15.15
C ASN A 50 0.15 -5.39 14.46
N ASN A 51 -0.81 -4.61 14.95
CA ASN A 51 -2.06 -4.35 14.21
C ASN A 51 -2.04 -2.96 13.56
N ALA A 52 -0.97 -2.63 12.84
CA ALA A 52 -1.05 -1.68 11.77
C ALA A 52 -1.92 -2.35 10.70
N GLY A 53 -3.18 -1.93 10.56
CA GLY A 53 -4.20 -2.56 9.76
C GLY A 53 -3.71 -3.00 8.38
N THR A 54 -3.25 -4.24 8.30
CA THR A 54 -2.85 -4.85 7.03
C THR A 54 -4.12 -4.97 6.21
N VAL A 55 -4.27 -4.09 5.23
CA VAL A 55 -5.36 -4.19 4.25
C VAL A 55 -5.23 -5.57 3.60
N PRO A 56 -6.25 -6.44 3.68
CA PRO A 56 -6.17 -7.74 3.05
C PRO A 56 -5.81 -7.58 1.58
N ALA A 57 -4.86 -8.37 1.10
CA ALA A 57 -4.38 -8.29 -0.27
C ALA A 57 -4.41 -9.66 -0.94
N ALA A 58 -4.76 -9.70 -2.22
CA ALA A 58 -4.75 -10.90 -3.05
C ALA A 58 -4.15 -10.58 -4.42
N THR A 59 -3.52 -11.57 -5.05
CA THR A 59 -2.90 -11.38 -6.36
C THR A 59 -3.45 -12.39 -7.35
N VAL A 60 -3.73 -11.91 -8.57
CA VAL A 60 -4.12 -12.71 -9.74
C VAL A 60 -3.07 -12.48 -10.82
N SER A 61 -2.46 -13.54 -11.32
CA SER A 61 -1.53 -13.45 -12.45
C SER A 61 -2.29 -13.58 -13.77
N MET A 62 -1.82 -12.90 -14.79
CA MET A 62 -2.23 -13.10 -16.19
C MET A 62 -1.11 -13.81 -16.91
N ASP A 63 -1.34 -15.03 -17.33
CA ASP A 63 -0.38 -15.88 -18.03
C ASP A 63 -1.11 -16.88 -18.92
N HIS A 64 -0.53 -17.23 -20.06
CA HIS A 64 -1.13 -18.14 -21.05
C HIS A 64 -2.57 -17.75 -21.44
N ASN A 65 -2.82 -16.45 -21.64
CA ASN A 65 -4.15 -15.90 -21.92
C ASN A 65 -5.22 -16.29 -20.88
N THR A 66 -4.83 -16.44 -19.61
CA THR A 66 -5.71 -16.87 -18.52
C THR A 66 -5.43 -16.04 -17.26
N PHE A 67 -6.47 -15.79 -16.46
CA PHE A 67 -6.31 -15.28 -15.09
C PHE A 67 -6.03 -16.44 -14.15
N ILE A 68 -5.01 -16.35 -13.33
CA ILE A 68 -4.56 -17.40 -12.41
C ILE A 68 -4.45 -16.86 -10.98
N PRO A 69 -5.26 -17.32 -10.05
CA PRO A 69 -6.44 -18.17 -10.28
C PRO A 69 -7.56 -17.42 -11.02
N SER A 70 -8.42 -18.16 -11.73
CA SER A 70 -9.56 -17.56 -12.44
C SER A 70 -10.69 -17.11 -11.55
N GLU A 71 -10.76 -17.67 -10.33
CA GLU A 71 -11.74 -17.29 -9.31
C GLU A 71 -11.05 -17.16 -7.96
N ILE A 72 -11.36 -16.09 -7.21
CA ILE A 72 -10.89 -15.86 -5.85
C ILE A 72 -12.04 -15.41 -4.96
N THR A 73 -11.99 -15.82 -3.69
CA THR A 73 -12.91 -15.33 -2.65
C THR A 73 -12.11 -14.47 -1.68
N VAL A 74 -12.61 -13.26 -1.41
CA VAL A 74 -11.97 -12.29 -0.53
C VAL A 74 -12.99 -11.66 0.43
N VAL A 75 -12.52 -10.97 1.47
CA VAL A 75 -13.37 -10.21 2.38
C VAL A 75 -13.51 -8.75 1.91
N PRO A 76 -14.57 -8.03 2.29
CA PRO A 76 -14.71 -6.60 2.04
C PRO A 76 -13.48 -5.83 2.56
N GLY A 77 -13.03 -4.84 1.79
CA GLY A 77 -11.80 -4.09 2.06
C GLY A 77 -10.54 -4.68 1.45
N THR A 78 -10.60 -5.89 0.85
CA THR A 78 -9.45 -6.51 0.19
C THR A 78 -9.07 -5.76 -1.09
N THR A 79 -7.77 -5.49 -1.25
CA THR A 79 -7.19 -5.03 -2.51
C THR A 79 -6.71 -6.21 -3.33
N VAL A 80 -7.27 -6.39 -4.53
CA VAL A 80 -6.83 -7.38 -5.50
C VAL A 80 -5.91 -6.72 -6.51
N THR A 81 -4.77 -7.35 -6.78
CA THR A 81 -3.78 -6.89 -7.76
C THR A 81 -3.65 -7.91 -8.88
N TRP A 82 -3.90 -7.49 -10.10
CA TRP A 82 -3.64 -8.28 -11.31
C TRP A 82 -2.28 -7.93 -11.87
N VAL A 83 -1.47 -8.93 -12.19
CA VAL A 83 -0.11 -8.75 -12.73
C VAL A 83 0.03 -9.52 -14.03
N ASN A 84 0.41 -8.82 -15.10
CA ASN A 84 0.69 -9.48 -16.38
C ASN A 84 2.09 -10.14 -16.34
N LYS A 85 2.15 -11.46 -16.49
CA LYS A 85 3.40 -12.24 -16.47
C LYS A 85 3.90 -12.62 -17.86
N GLU A 86 3.11 -12.37 -18.90
CA GLU A 86 3.48 -12.71 -20.28
C GLU A 86 3.73 -11.48 -21.17
N ALA A 87 4.32 -11.70 -22.33
CA ALA A 87 4.67 -10.64 -23.28
C ALA A 87 3.43 -10.01 -23.95
N MET A 88 2.33 -10.77 -24.04
CA MET A 88 1.08 -10.27 -24.63
C MET A 88 0.43 -9.22 -23.72
N PRO A 89 -0.10 -8.14 -24.29
CA PRO A 89 -0.80 -7.12 -23.51
C PRO A 89 -2.19 -7.61 -23.08
N HIS A 90 -2.58 -7.28 -21.85
CA HIS A 90 -3.89 -7.63 -21.29
C HIS A 90 -4.60 -6.42 -20.68
N THR A 91 -5.90 -6.61 -20.40
CA THR A 91 -6.71 -5.66 -19.65
C THR A 91 -7.52 -6.41 -18.61
N VAL A 92 -8.00 -5.70 -17.59
CA VAL A 92 -8.94 -6.21 -16.59
C VAL A 92 -10.16 -5.31 -16.63
N VAL A 93 -11.33 -5.84 -17.01
CA VAL A 93 -12.54 -5.05 -17.21
C VAL A 93 -13.72 -5.77 -16.55
N ASP A 94 -14.31 -5.14 -15.55
CA ASP A 94 -15.53 -5.61 -14.91
C ASP A 94 -16.73 -5.50 -15.86
N LEU A 95 -17.56 -6.54 -15.89
CA LEU A 95 -18.75 -6.59 -16.75
C LEU A 95 -19.81 -5.56 -16.34
N ASN A 96 -19.86 -5.21 -15.05
CA ASN A 96 -20.78 -4.21 -14.50
C ASN A 96 -20.19 -2.78 -14.49
N LYS A 97 -19.00 -2.59 -15.09
CA LYS A 97 -18.31 -1.29 -15.20
C LYS A 97 -17.83 -0.70 -13.88
N GLY A 98 -17.72 -1.50 -12.83
CA GLY A 98 -17.21 -1.06 -11.53
C GLY A 98 -15.71 -0.72 -11.54
N PHE A 99 -14.92 -1.41 -12.39
CA PHE A 99 -13.51 -1.12 -12.58
C PHE A 99 -13.02 -1.47 -14.00
N ARG A 100 -11.93 -0.80 -14.39
CA ARG A 100 -11.28 -1.02 -15.67
C ARG A 100 -9.81 -0.63 -15.60
N SER A 101 -8.92 -1.52 -16.02
CA SER A 101 -7.51 -1.19 -16.19
C SER A 101 -7.24 -0.49 -17.53
N LYS A 102 -6.10 0.18 -17.64
CA LYS A 102 -5.43 0.44 -18.92
C LYS A 102 -4.89 -0.88 -19.47
N THR A 103 -4.36 -0.84 -20.68
CA THR A 103 -3.58 -1.97 -21.22
C THR A 103 -2.34 -2.18 -20.36
N LEU A 104 -2.16 -3.41 -19.91
CA LEU A 104 -1.07 -3.87 -19.07
C LEU A 104 -0.05 -4.61 -19.93
N ALA A 105 1.13 -4.03 -20.10
CA ALA A 105 2.27 -4.71 -20.71
C ALA A 105 2.85 -5.74 -19.74
N LYS A 106 3.84 -6.51 -20.19
CA LYS A 106 4.55 -7.47 -19.33
C LYS A 106 5.03 -6.79 -18.05
N ASP A 107 4.84 -7.46 -16.92
CA ASP A 107 5.16 -7.06 -15.55
C ASP A 107 4.40 -5.81 -15.04
N ALA A 108 3.52 -5.23 -15.87
CA ALA A 108 2.61 -4.19 -15.41
C ALA A 108 1.48 -4.77 -14.54
N SER A 109 0.96 -3.98 -13.63
CA SER A 109 -0.10 -4.38 -12.71
C SER A 109 -1.23 -3.34 -12.64
N PHE A 110 -2.39 -3.82 -12.17
CA PHE A 110 -3.56 -3.03 -11.85
C PHE A 110 -4.13 -3.50 -10.53
N SER A 111 -4.54 -2.59 -9.66
CA SER A 111 -5.11 -2.93 -8.36
C SER A 111 -6.48 -2.28 -8.20
N PHE A 112 -7.39 -2.99 -7.53
CA PHE A 112 -8.70 -2.48 -7.16
C PHE A 112 -9.11 -2.97 -5.77
N THR A 113 -9.69 -2.10 -4.94
CA THR A 113 -10.16 -2.43 -3.59
C THR A 113 -11.65 -2.70 -3.59
N PHE A 114 -12.04 -3.88 -3.16
CA PHE A 114 -13.44 -4.33 -3.09
C PHE A 114 -14.04 -3.97 -1.73
N ALA A 115 -14.74 -2.86 -1.64
CA ALA A 115 -15.32 -2.36 -0.38
C ALA A 115 -16.60 -3.08 0.04
N THR A 116 -17.37 -3.61 -0.91
CA THR A 116 -18.69 -4.20 -0.67
C THR A 116 -18.74 -5.66 -1.08
N ALA A 117 -19.57 -6.46 -0.36
CA ALA A 117 -19.84 -7.83 -0.73
C ALA A 117 -20.55 -7.92 -2.08
N GLY A 118 -20.28 -8.98 -2.84
CA GLY A 118 -20.86 -9.21 -4.16
C GLY A 118 -19.98 -10.08 -5.05
N ASP A 119 -20.49 -10.42 -6.22
CA ASP A 119 -19.81 -11.17 -7.26
C ASP A 119 -19.41 -10.21 -8.39
N PHE A 120 -18.13 -10.23 -8.75
CA PHE A 120 -17.55 -9.35 -9.77
C PHE A 120 -16.94 -10.20 -10.88
N ASP A 121 -17.72 -10.37 -11.96
CA ASP A 121 -17.26 -11.05 -13.17
C ASP A 121 -16.48 -10.05 -14.04
N TYR A 122 -15.30 -10.45 -14.48
CA TYR A 122 -14.43 -9.60 -15.31
C TYR A 122 -13.80 -10.39 -16.47
N LEU A 123 -13.31 -9.67 -17.46
CA LEU A 123 -12.65 -10.26 -18.63
C LEU A 123 -11.50 -9.36 -19.11
N CYS A 124 -10.69 -9.93 -20.00
CA CYS A 124 -9.75 -9.19 -20.82
C CYS A 124 -10.44 -8.69 -22.09
N SER A 125 -10.51 -7.37 -22.33
CA SER A 125 -11.17 -6.84 -23.53
C SER A 125 -10.40 -7.10 -24.83
N ILE A 126 -9.11 -7.48 -24.75
CA ILE A 126 -8.27 -7.84 -25.89
C ILE A 126 -8.48 -9.33 -26.26
N HIS A 127 -8.70 -10.18 -25.23
CA HIS A 127 -8.90 -11.62 -25.35
C HIS A 127 -10.21 -12.01 -24.64
N PRO A 128 -11.38 -11.92 -25.30
CA PRO A 128 -12.68 -12.06 -24.64
C PRO A 128 -12.96 -13.42 -23.98
N ASN A 129 -12.23 -14.46 -24.37
CA ASN A 129 -12.32 -15.79 -23.75
C ASN A 129 -11.61 -15.86 -22.39
N MET A 130 -10.74 -14.89 -22.08
CA MET A 130 -10.01 -14.76 -20.83
C MET A 130 -10.92 -14.11 -19.80
N LYS A 131 -11.49 -14.90 -18.89
CA LYS A 131 -12.48 -14.49 -17.90
C LYS A 131 -12.02 -14.83 -16.50
N GLY A 132 -12.47 -14.04 -15.52
CA GLY A 132 -12.23 -14.28 -14.12
C GLY A 132 -13.37 -13.76 -13.24
N LYS A 133 -13.34 -14.12 -11.95
CA LYS A 133 -14.33 -13.73 -10.97
C LYS A 133 -13.67 -13.42 -9.63
N VAL A 134 -14.11 -12.34 -9.01
CA VAL A 134 -13.86 -12.05 -7.59
C VAL A 134 -15.15 -12.17 -6.82
N ILE A 135 -15.18 -13.03 -5.81
CA ILE A 135 -16.30 -13.21 -4.90
C ILE A 135 -15.93 -12.50 -3.59
N VAL A 136 -16.70 -11.50 -3.22
CA VAL A 136 -16.48 -10.75 -1.98
C VAL A 136 -17.54 -11.18 -0.95
N LYS A 137 -17.10 -11.88 0.10
CA LYS A 137 -17.97 -12.36 1.19
C LYS A 137 -17.44 -11.87 2.54
N PRO A 138 -18.32 -11.48 3.48
CA PRO A 138 -17.89 -11.22 4.85
C PRO A 138 -17.15 -12.44 5.43
N ALA A 139 -16.20 -12.18 6.33
CA ALA A 139 -15.62 -13.25 7.14
C ALA A 139 -16.73 -13.87 8.00
N SER A 140 -16.83 -15.20 7.96
CA SER A 140 -17.77 -15.98 8.79
C SER A 140 -17.20 -16.18 10.19
#